data_5f7085d8100ed690a34701ec328dd47e
#
_entry.id   5f7085d8100ed690a34701ec328dd47e
#
_cell.length_a   1.000
_cell.length_b   1.000
_cell.length_c   1.000
_cell.angle_alpha   90.00
_cell.angle_beta   90.00
_cell.angle_gamma   90.00
#
_symmetry.space_group_name_H-M   'P 1'
#
loop_
_entity.id
_entity.type
_entity.pdbx_description
1 polymer ?
#
loop_
_entity_poly.entity_id
_entity_poly.type
_entity_poly.pdbx_seq_one_letter_code
_entity_poly.pdbx_strand_id
1 'polypeptide(L)'
;RYDKNAYDKIVGQIEELKNELSLENVKIIPLSATEGDNVTVKSENITWYDGEPLLEYLENVDISEENAEQGFYLPVQRVCRPNHTFRGFQGQIESGSINVGDEITTLPSNESAHVKEIYVGDKKSETAFKGQPVTITLDKEVDVSRGCVLVKGTNLAPYKRLTASLLWMDDEPLTVGKDYLVKIGTKTIAGIVAGIDYTIDVNTGEHINAETIGKNGIAVCEILLTEAVVADLFEEHRTLGELILIDRVTNMTSACGVVDELKEKGGSFSDRASFKFENLEARGDIFEEFYY
;
A
#
# COMPACT_ATOMS: atom_id res chain seq x y z
N ARG A 1 35.29 -20.19 7.58
CA ARG A 1 35.03 -19.78 6.18
C ARG A 1 34.82 -21.04 5.34
N TYR A 2 33.90 -21.02 4.40
CA TYR A 2 33.60 -22.09 3.43
C TYR A 2 33.13 -23.43 4.05
N ASP A 3 32.63 -23.39 5.29
CA ASP A 3 32.20 -24.59 6.03
C ASP A 3 30.76 -24.97 5.64
N LYS A 4 30.63 -26.15 5.02
CA LYS A 4 29.33 -26.69 4.63
C LYS A 4 28.43 -26.96 5.83
N ASN A 5 28.95 -27.41 6.97
CA ASN A 5 28.13 -27.72 8.13
C ASN A 5 27.53 -26.42 8.74
N ALA A 6 28.29 -25.32 8.72
CA ALA A 6 27.77 -24.02 9.15
C ALA A 6 26.65 -23.53 8.20
N TYR A 7 26.81 -23.72 6.88
CA TYR A 7 25.78 -23.43 5.90
C TYR A 7 24.52 -24.28 6.11
N ASP A 8 24.67 -25.59 6.22
CA ASP A 8 23.54 -26.51 6.43
C ASP A 8 22.74 -26.17 7.70
N LYS A 9 23.43 -25.75 8.77
CA LYS A 9 22.78 -25.27 9.99
C LYS A 9 21.97 -24.00 9.75
N ILE A 10 22.52 -23.03 9.02
CA ILE A 10 21.82 -21.77 8.67
C ILE A 10 20.61 -22.06 7.78
N VAL A 11 20.77 -22.97 6.79
CA VAL A 11 19.64 -23.40 5.93
C VAL A 11 18.50 -23.95 6.78
N GLY A 12 18.80 -24.80 7.77
CA GLY A 12 17.78 -25.33 8.69
C GLY A 12 17.05 -24.23 9.45
N GLN A 13 17.76 -23.23 9.96
CA GLN A 13 17.16 -22.07 10.64
C GLN A 13 16.29 -21.20 9.70
N ILE A 14 16.74 -21.03 8.44
CA ILE A 14 15.97 -20.29 7.44
C ILE A 14 14.69 -21.05 7.04
N GLU A 15 14.74 -22.38 6.94
CA GLU A 15 13.54 -23.16 6.65
C GLU A 15 12.52 -23.13 7.81
N GLU A 16 12.97 -23.09 9.06
CA GLU A 16 12.09 -22.86 10.21
C GLU A 16 11.42 -21.48 10.10
N LEU A 17 12.21 -20.43 9.87
CA LEU A 17 11.71 -19.05 9.72
C LEU A 17 10.77 -18.90 8.52
N LYS A 18 11.09 -19.55 7.39
CA LYS A 18 10.25 -19.57 6.20
C LYS A 18 8.86 -20.15 6.49
N ASN A 19 8.80 -21.23 7.26
CA ASN A 19 7.53 -21.84 7.67
C ASN A 19 6.75 -20.96 8.64
N GLU A 20 7.43 -20.35 9.60
CA GLU A 20 6.83 -19.43 10.59
C GLU A 20 6.22 -18.19 9.93
N LEU A 21 6.95 -17.59 8.97
CA LEU A 21 6.54 -16.38 8.27
C LEU A 21 5.77 -16.65 6.96
N SER A 22 5.49 -17.93 6.63
CA SER A 22 4.83 -18.34 5.38
C SER A 22 5.48 -17.75 4.12
N LEU A 23 6.83 -17.67 4.11
CA LEU A 23 7.58 -17.12 2.98
C LEU A 23 7.64 -18.13 1.83
N GLU A 24 7.26 -17.70 0.64
CA GLU A 24 7.37 -18.47 -0.59
C GLU A 24 8.63 -18.08 -1.38
N ASN A 25 9.08 -18.95 -2.28
CA ASN A 25 10.16 -18.68 -3.25
C ASN A 25 11.48 -18.17 -2.63
N VAL A 26 11.86 -18.68 -1.46
CA VAL A 26 13.13 -18.34 -0.79
C VAL A 26 14.30 -19.06 -1.44
N LYS A 27 15.30 -18.33 -1.95
CA LYS A 27 16.54 -18.85 -2.48
C LYS A 27 17.70 -18.54 -1.54
N ILE A 28 18.46 -19.56 -1.16
CA ILE A 28 19.59 -19.44 -0.25
C ILE A 28 20.89 -19.62 -1.04
N ILE A 29 21.72 -18.59 -1.10
CA ILE A 29 22.97 -18.58 -1.86
C ILE A 29 24.14 -18.27 -0.90
N PRO A 30 25.08 -19.20 -0.68
CA PRO A 30 26.27 -18.92 0.10
C PRO A 30 27.22 -18.05 -0.72
N LEU A 31 27.60 -16.89 -0.19
CA LEU A 31 28.50 -15.96 -0.87
C LEU A 31 29.50 -15.30 0.08
N SER A 32 30.57 -14.73 -0.49
CA SER A 32 31.47 -13.82 0.20
C SER A 32 31.57 -12.51 -0.59
N ALA A 33 30.96 -11.44 -0.09
CA ALA A 33 30.98 -10.15 -0.76
C ALA A 33 32.39 -9.55 -0.87
N THR A 34 33.26 -9.79 0.13
CA THR A 34 34.63 -9.28 0.17
C THR A 34 35.59 -10.00 -0.76
N GLU A 35 35.40 -11.32 -0.93
CA GLU A 35 36.27 -12.14 -1.79
C GLU A 35 35.64 -12.35 -3.19
N GLY A 36 34.37 -11.99 -3.38
CA GLY A 36 33.63 -12.15 -4.64
C GLY A 36 33.09 -13.56 -4.89
N ASP A 37 33.23 -14.48 -3.92
CA ASP A 37 32.75 -15.87 -4.07
C ASP A 37 31.23 -15.91 -4.26
N ASN A 38 30.77 -16.58 -5.31
CA ASN A 38 29.34 -16.72 -5.69
C ASN A 38 28.59 -15.39 -5.85
N VAL A 39 29.28 -14.27 -6.10
CA VAL A 39 28.67 -12.99 -6.41
C VAL A 39 28.35 -12.91 -7.90
N THR A 40 29.37 -12.91 -8.76
CA THR A 40 29.22 -12.84 -10.23
C THR A 40 29.47 -14.16 -10.93
N VAL A 41 30.36 -14.98 -10.40
CA VAL A 41 30.75 -16.30 -10.92
C VAL A 41 30.77 -17.31 -9.79
N LYS A 42 30.65 -18.59 -10.14
CA LYS A 42 30.76 -19.70 -9.16
C LYS A 42 32.11 -19.67 -8.47
N SER A 43 32.10 -19.84 -7.15
CA SER A 43 33.31 -19.88 -6.34
C SER A 43 34.03 -21.21 -6.47
N GLU A 44 35.36 -21.16 -6.62
CA GLU A 44 36.23 -22.32 -6.51
C GLU A 44 36.43 -22.78 -5.05
N ASN A 45 36.11 -21.93 -4.07
CA ASN A 45 36.23 -22.19 -2.64
C ASN A 45 34.97 -22.84 -2.04
N ILE A 46 33.81 -22.70 -2.70
CA ILE A 46 32.52 -23.20 -2.25
C ILE A 46 32.06 -24.36 -3.17
N THR A 47 32.93 -25.34 -3.32
CA THR A 47 32.76 -26.47 -4.27
C THR A 47 31.58 -27.39 -3.96
N TRP A 48 31.05 -27.31 -2.76
CA TRP A 48 29.89 -28.09 -2.30
C TRP A 48 28.54 -27.43 -2.64
N TYR A 49 28.55 -26.21 -3.20
CA TYR A 49 27.35 -25.52 -3.65
C TYR A 49 27.21 -25.59 -5.16
N ASP A 50 26.19 -26.27 -5.64
CA ASP A 50 25.94 -26.49 -7.07
C ASP A 50 25.01 -25.45 -7.71
N GLY A 51 24.45 -24.53 -6.90
CA GLY A 51 23.52 -23.49 -7.36
C GLY A 51 24.20 -22.40 -8.20
N GLU A 52 23.41 -21.52 -8.71
CA GLU A 52 23.86 -20.33 -9.45
C GLU A 52 24.41 -19.23 -8.53
N PRO A 53 25.36 -18.40 -9.00
CA PRO A 53 25.79 -17.20 -8.26
C PRO A 53 24.69 -16.14 -8.21
N LEU A 54 24.87 -15.18 -7.30
CA LEU A 54 23.83 -14.17 -7.02
C LEU A 54 23.44 -13.36 -8.27
N LEU A 55 24.41 -12.90 -9.07
CA LEU A 55 24.13 -12.08 -10.24
C LEU A 55 23.32 -12.87 -11.30
N GLU A 56 23.74 -14.11 -11.57
CA GLU A 56 23.04 -15.00 -12.51
C GLU A 56 21.58 -15.26 -12.06
N TYR A 57 21.35 -15.46 -10.75
CA TYR A 57 20.02 -15.60 -10.20
C TYR A 57 19.19 -14.33 -10.40
N LEU A 58 19.73 -13.13 -10.10
CA LEU A 58 19.04 -11.85 -10.25
C LEU A 58 18.71 -11.51 -11.70
N GLU A 59 19.54 -11.93 -12.66
CA GLU A 59 19.29 -11.72 -14.09
C GLU A 59 18.23 -12.65 -14.67
N ASN A 60 18.03 -13.82 -14.07
CA ASN A 60 17.14 -14.86 -14.58
C ASN A 60 15.88 -15.10 -13.75
N VAL A 61 15.80 -14.55 -12.53
CA VAL A 61 14.61 -14.72 -11.70
C VAL A 61 13.39 -14.09 -12.38
N ASP A 62 12.35 -14.88 -12.52
CA ASP A 62 11.07 -14.40 -13.04
C ASP A 62 10.38 -13.55 -11.97
N ILE A 63 10.25 -12.26 -12.26
CA ILE A 63 9.53 -11.28 -11.45
C ILE A 63 8.15 -10.94 -12.03
N SER A 64 7.71 -11.66 -13.07
CA SER A 64 6.36 -11.51 -13.60
C SER A 64 5.38 -11.99 -12.53
N GLU A 65 4.70 -11.06 -11.91
CA GLU A 65 3.63 -11.39 -10.98
C GLU A 65 2.47 -12.01 -11.76
N GLU A 66 1.97 -13.15 -11.33
CA GLU A 66 0.79 -13.82 -11.88
C GLU A 66 -0.54 -13.06 -11.64
N ASN A 67 -0.48 -11.75 -11.50
CA ASN A 67 -1.61 -10.87 -11.16
C ASN A 67 -2.51 -10.53 -12.37
N ALA A 68 -2.62 -11.41 -13.36
CA ALA A 68 -3.48 -11.18 -14.53
C ALA A 68 -4.99 -11.12 -14.22
N GLU A 69 -5.42 -11.54 -13.03
CA GLU A 69 -6.85 -11.66 -12.66
C GLU A 69 -7.39 -10.54 -11.76
N GLN A 70 -6.57 -9.62 -11.28
CA GLN A 70 -6.99 -8.63 -10.27
C GLN A 70 -7.79 -7.43 -10.82
N GLY A 71 -8.05 -7.37 -12.13
CA GLY A 71 -8.72 -6.25 -12.76
C GLY A 71 -7.81 -5.02 -12.91
N PHE A 72 -8.37 -3.94 -13.50
CA PHE A 72 -7.64 -2.70 -13.74
C PHE A 72 -7.92 -1.70 -12.63
N TYR A 73 -6.88 -1.05 -12.10
CA TYR A 73 -7.02 0.18 -11.34
C TYR A 73 -5.88 1.16 -11.57
N LEU A 74 -6.23 2.45 -11.48
CA LEU A 74 -5.35 3.58 -11.67
C LEU A 74 -5.66 4.66 -10.62
N PRO A 75 -4.79 4.85 -9.62
CA PRO A 75 -4.90 5.99 -8.71
C PRO A 75 -4.58 7.29 -9.45
N VAL A 76 -5.52 8.22 -9.44
CA VAL A 76 -5.37 9.50 -10.13
C VAL A 76 -4.43 10.42 -9.35
N GLN A 77 -3.28 10.74 -9.92
CA GLN A 77 -2.29 11.64 -9.35
C GLN A 77 -2.50 13.10 -9.74
N ARG A 78 -3.01 13.32 -10.97
CA ARG A 78 -3.23 14.66 -11.51
C ARG A 78 -4.38 14.67 -12.52
N VAL A 79 -5.15 15.75 -12.52
CA VAL A 79 -6.08 16.07 -13.60
C VAL A 79 -5.43 17.13 -14.50
N CYS A 80 -5.29 16.83 -15.78
CA CYS A 80 -4.68 17.69 -16.78
C CYS A 80 -5.77 18.34 -17.65
N ARG A 81 -5.81 19.67 -17.68
CA ARG A 81 -6.74 20.47 -18.50
C ARG A 81 -5.96 21.58 -19.24
N PRO A 82 -5.22 21.28 -20.31
CA PRO A 82 -4.46 22.28 -21.05
C PRO A 82 -5.37 23.26 -21.80
N ASN A 83 -6.60 22.87 -22.09
CA ASN A 83 -7.64 23.68 -22.74
C ASN A 83 -9.04 23.23 -22.33
N HIS A 84 -10.08 23.91 -22.83
CA HIS A 84 -11.48 23.65 -22.46
C HIS A 84 -12.04 22.32 -23.02
N THR A 85 -11.41 21.75 -24.03
CA THR A 85 -11.88 20.52 -24.71
C THR A 85 -11.18 19.25 -24.25
N PHE A 86 -10.10 19.38 -23.47
CA PHE A 86 -9.32 18.25 -23.00
C PHE A 86 -9.34 18.15 -21.47
N ARG A 87 -9.73 16.99 -20.97
CA ARG A 87 -9.61 16.61 -19.56
C ARG A 87 -9.02 15.21 -19.48
N GLY A 88 -7.78 15.12 -19.01
CA GLY A 88 -7.04 13.88 -18.85
C GLY A 88 -6.77 13.56 -17.40
N PHE A 89 -6.93 12.29 -17.03
CA PHE A 89 -6.63 11.74 -15.72
C PHE A 89 -5.28 11.03 -15.79
N GLN A 90 -4.31 11.52 -15.04
CA GLN A 90 -2.93 11.06 -15.07
C GLN A 90 -2.62 10.22 -13.85
N GLY A 91 -1.97 9.07 -14.06
CA GLY A 91 -1.50 8.15 -13.04
C GLY A 91 -0.71 7.01 -13.63
N GLN A 92 -0.25 6.11 -12.80
CA GLN A 92 0.34 4.84 -13.20
C GLN A 92 -0.71 3.75 -13.08
N ILE A 93 -0.79 2.86 -14.05
CA ILE A 93 -1.62 1.65 -13.95
C ILE A 93 -0.94 0.72 -12.95
N GLU A 94 -1.61 0.44 -11.84
CA GLU A 94 -1.07 -0.39 -10.77
C GLU A 94 -1.43 -1.88 -10.95
N SER A 95 -2.52 -2.17 -11.67
CA SER A 95 -2.95 -3.53 -12.00
C SER A 95 -3.69 -3.60 -13.32
N GLY A 96 -3.64 -4.75 -13.97
CA GLY A 96 -4.40 -5.10 -15.16
C GLY A 96 -4.03 -4.29 -16.40
N SER A 97 -5.02 -4.17 -17.29
CA SER A 97 -4.91 -3.44 -18.56
C SER A 97 -6.20 -2.69 -18.87
N ILE A 98 -6.06 -1.66 -19.70
CA ILE A 98 -7.16 -0.82 -20.16
C ILE A 98 -7.09 -0.60 -21.66
N ASN A 99 -8.24 -0.62 -22.33
CA ASN A 99 -8.36 -0.35 -23.76
C ASN A 99 -9.25 0.87 -24.01
N VAL A 100 -9.05 1.52 -25.13
CA VAL A 100 -10.00 2.53 -25.63
C VAL A 100 -11.37 1.86 -25.83
N GLY A 101 -12.43 2.52 -25.33
CA GLY A 101 -13.80 2.01 -25.35
C GLY A 101 -14.20 1.19 -24.11
N ASP A 102 -13.27 0.81 -23.27
CA ASP A 102 -13.60 0.11 -22.02
C ASP A 102 -14.46 0.98 -21.10
N GLU A 103 -15.47 0.36 -20.47
CA GLU A 103 -16.21 0.98 -19.39
C GLU A 103 -15.41 0.90 -18.10
N ILE A 104 -15.28 2.04 -17.41
CA ILE A 104 -14.64 2.15 -16.10
C ILE A 104 -15.60 2.75 -15.09
N THR A 105 -15.32 2.48 -13.83
CA THR A 105 -15.99 3.13 -12.70
C THR A 105 -15.01 4.04 -11.98
N THR A 106 -15.49 5.20 -11.52
CA THR A 106 -14.69 6.14 -10.74
C THR A 106 -15.01 5.97 -9.25
N LEU A 107 -13.99 5.86 -8.42
CA LEU A 107 -14.17 5.78 -6.96
C LEU A 107 -13.58 7.03 -6.28
N PRO A 108 -14.23 7.56 -5.23
CA PRO A 108 -15.40 7.04 -4.50
C PRO A 108 -16.77 7.44 -5.08
N SER A 109 -16.85 8.23 -6.16
CA SER A 109 -18.11 8.77 -6.70
C SER A 109 -19.03 7.69 -7.30
N ASN A 110 -18.46 6.55 -7.67
CA ASN A 110 -19.17 5.41 -8.28
C ASN A 110 -19.90 5.76 -9.60
N GLU A 111 -19.28 6.65 -10.39
CA GLU A 111 -19.78 7.01 -11.72
C GLU A 111 -19.13 6.14 -12.79
N SER A 112 -19.90 5.67 -13.77
CA SER A 112 -19.37 4.93 -14.94
C SER A 112 -19.12 5.88 -16.10
N ALA A 113 -18.06 5.63 -16.87
CA ALA A 113 -17.72 6.31 -18.11
C ALA A 113 -16.93 5.38 -19.03
N HIS A 114 -16.80 5.73 -20.32
CA HIS A 114 -15.95 4.97 -21.25
C HIS A 114 -14.63 5.68 -21.50
N VAL A 115 -13.58 4.91 -21.64
CA VAL A 115 -12.27 5.40 -22.02
C VAL A 115 -12.33 5.91 -23.46
N LYS A 116 -12.08 7.21 -23.66
CA LYS A 116 -12.12 7.84 -24.97
C LYS A 116 -10.75 7.78 -25.67
N GLU A 117 -9.68 8.11 -24.93
CA GLU A 117 -8.31 8.09 -25.46
C GLU A 117 -7.35 7.70 -24.33
N ILE A 118 -6.27 7.02 -24.69
CA ILE A 118 -5.15 6.66 -23.82
C ILE A 118 -3.88 7.26 -24.41
N TYR A 119 -3.07 7.87 -23.57
CA TYR A 119 -1.74 8.36 -23.89
C TYR A 119 -0.71 7.70 -22.97
N VAL A 120 0.30 7.06 -23.55
CA VAL A 120 1.48 6.54 -22.86
C VAL A 120 2.64 7.50 -23.18
N GLY A 121 3.03 8.30 -22.17
CA GLY A 121 3.89 9.45 -22.43
C GLY A 121 3.16 10.50 -23.30
N ASP A 122 3.71 10.80 -24.46
CA ASP A 122 3.17 11.75 -25.48
C ASP A 122 2.45 11.06 -26.66
N LYS A 123 2.40 9.72 -26.67
CA LYS A 123 1.84 8.94 -27.78
C LYS A 123 0.48 8.37 -27.45
N LYS A 124 -0.45 8.46 -28.40
CA LYS A 124 -1.73 7.73 -28.32
C LYS A 124 -1.49 6.23 -28.39
N SER A 125 -2.24 5.49 -27.60
CA SER A 125 -2.26 4.02 -27.59
C SER A 125 -3.70 3.51 -27.53
N GLU A 126 -3.95 2.37 -28.14
CA GLU A 126 -5.25 1.68 -28.03
C GLU A 126 -5.36 0.90 -26.72
N THR A 127 -4.22 0.50 -26.14
CA THR A 127 -4.14 -0.30 -24.91
C THR A 127 -3.01 0.18 -24.03
N ALA A 128 -3.18 0.08 -22.71
CA ALA A 128 -2.10 0.28 -21.75
C ALA A 128 -2.16 -0.76 -20.63
N PHE A 129 -1.02 -1.02 -19.98
CA PHE A 129 -0.81 -2.13 -19.08
C PHE A 129 -0.22 -1.68 -17.73
N LYS A 130 -0.28 -2.56 -16.73
CA LYS A 130 0.37 -2.39 -15.42
C LYS A 130 1.79 -1.82 -15.55
N GLY A 131 2.12 -0.87 -14.68
CA GLY A 131 3.41 -0.20 -14.60
C GLY A 131 3.57 0.99 -15.58
N GLN A 132 2.67 1.18 -16.53
CA GLN A 132 2.76 2.29 -17.46
C GLN A 132 2.15 3.58 -16.87
N PRO A 133 2.88 4.72 -16.91
CA PRO A 133 2.31 6.02 -16.65
C PRO A 133 1.46 6.45 -17.84
N VAL A 134 0.21 6.80 -17.57
CA VAL A 134 -0.76 7.12 -18.63
C VAL A 134 -1.53 8.41 -18.36
N THR A 135 -2.10 8.95 -19.43
CA THR A 135 -3.19 9.93 -19.38
C THR A 135 -4.41 9.31 -20.05
N ILE A 136 -5.49 9.18 -19.31
CA ILE A 136 -6.78 8.64 -19.79
C ILE A 136 -7.77 9.78 -19.91
N THR A 137 -8.45 9.90 -21.05
CA THR A 137 -9.61 10.78 -21.22
C THR A 137 -10.88 9.94 -21.27
N LEU A 138 -12.00 10.51 -20.82
CA LEU A 138 -13.30 9.83 -20.76
C LEU A 138 -14.28 10.47 -21.74
N ASP A 139 -15.31 9.72 -22.08
CA ASP A 139 -16.37 10.14 -23.03
C ASP A 139 -17.32 11.19 -22.46
N LYS A 140 -17.39 11.29 -21.11
CA LYS A 140 -18.22 12.28 -20.41
C LYS A 140 -17.49 12.89 -19.22
N GLU A 141 -18.03 13.98 -18.69
CA GLU A 141 -17.56 14.59 -17.44
C GLU A 141 -17.98 13.72 -16.26
N VAL A 142 -17.02 13.48 -15.36
CA VAL A 142 -17.19 12.72 -14.11
C VAL A 142 -16.52 13.46 -12.96
N ASP A 143 -16.98 13.25 -11.72
CA ASP A 143 -16.33 13.85 -10.55
C ASP A 143 -15.09 13.06 -10.16
N VAL A 144 -13.98 13.42 -10.77
CA VAL A 144 -12.66 12.83 -10.52
C VAL A 144 -11.63 13.91 -10.28
N SER A 145 -10.92 13.78 -9.17
CA SER A 145 -9.80 14.63 -8.76
C SER A 145 -8.62 13.76 -8.32
N ARG A 146 -7.52 14.40 -7.90
CA ARG A 146 -6.41 13.69 -7.27
C ARG A 146 -6.91 12.92 -6.03
N GLY A 147 -6.55 11.65 -5.94
CA GLY A 147 -6.98 10.76 -4.85
C GLY A 147 -8.18 9.89 -5.20
N CYS A 148 -8.86 10.15 -6.32
CA CYS A 148 -9.81 9.20 -6.89
C CYS A 148 -9.09 8.03 -7.57
N VAL A 149 -9.79 6.93 -7.78
CA VAL A 149 -9.27 5.73 -8.45
C VAL A 149 -10.19 5.36 -9.60
N LEU A 150 -9.62 5.15 -10.78
CA LEU A 150 -10.35 4.58 -11.92
C LEU A 150 -10.23 3.06 -11.86
N VAL A 151 -11.32 2.33 -11.95
CA VAL A 151 -11.35 0.88 -11.79
C VAL A 151 -12.16 0.20 -12.89
N LYS A 152 -11.78 -1.06 -13.20
CA LYS A 152 -12.52 -1.97 -14.08
C LYS A 152 -12.31 -3.41 -13.62
N GLY A 153 -13.42 -4.11 -13.30
CA GLY A 153 -13.35 -5.52 -12.88
C GLY A 153 -12.62 -5.75 -11.57
N THR A 154 -12.74 -4.82 -10.61
CA THR A 154 -12.18 -4.93 -9.26
C THR A 154 -13.28 -4.86 -8.20
N ASN A 155 -12.97 -5.32 -6.99
CA ASN A 155 -13.82 -5.18 -5.81
C ASN A 155 -13.41 -4.00 -4.90
N LEU A 156 -12.52 -3.12 -5.39
CA LEU A 156 -12.05 -1.96 -4.65
C LEU A 156 -13.23 -1.08 -4.21
N ALA A 157 -13.14 -0.57 -3.00
CA ALA A 157 -14.18 0.27 -2.41
C ALA A 157 -13.56 1.35 -1.50
N PRO A 158 -14.30 2.43 -1.21
CA PRO A 158 -13.88 3.42 -0.23
C PRO A 158 -14.18 2.96 1.19
N TYR A 159 -13.26 3.24 2.15
CA TYR A 159 -13.35 2.91 3.56
C TYR A 159 -13.05 4.11 4.44
N LYS A 160 -13.67 4.17 5.64
CA LYS A 160 -13.42 5.21 6.65
C LYS A 160 -12.68 4.68 7.87
N ARG A 161 -12.76 3.38 8.14
CA ARG A 161 -12.14 2.73 9.27
C ARG A 161 -11.33 1.54 8.78
N LEU A 162 -10.10 1.46 9.24
CA LEU A 162 -9.18 0.37 8.90
C LEU A 162 -8.29 0.04 10.09
N THR A 163 -7.79 -1.19 10.14
CA THR A 163 -6.72 -1.61 11.03
C THR A 163 -5.43 -1.64 10.25
N ALA A 164 -4.36 -1.13 10.83
CA ALA A 164 -3.04 -1.11 10.18
C ALA A 164 -1.92 -1.43 11.16
N SER A 165 -0.95 -2.19 10.68
CA SER A 165 0.34 -2.36 11.36
C SER A 165 1.21 -1.14 11.09
N LEU A 166 1.56 -0.41 12.14
CA LEU A 166 2.33 0.83 12.09
C LEU A 166 3.73 0.63 12.67
N LEU A 167 4.74 1.10 11.95
CA LEU A 167 6.07 1.37 12.47
C LEU A 167 6.14 2.84 12.88
N TRP A 168 6.35 3.10 14.17
CA TRP A 168 6.43 4.45 14.70
C TRP A 168 7.84 5.03 14.53
N MET A 169 7.96 6.19 13.91
CA MET A 169 9.26 6.81 13.54
C MET A 169 9.50 8.14 14.28
N ASP A 170 8.47 8.72 14.88
CA ASP A 170 8.59 10.01 15.60
C ASP A 170 9.32 9.85 16.93
N ASP A 171 9.98 10.91 17.38
CA ASP A 171 10.60 10.98 18.70
C ASP A 171 9.54 11.09 19.81
N GLU A 172 8.42 11.78 19.53
CA GLU A 172 7.26 11.84 20.42
C GLU A 172 6.45 10.53 20.31
N PRO A 173 6.09 9.91 21.44
CA PRO A 173 5.27 8.69 21.43
C PRO A 173 3.90 8.92 20.77
N LEU A 174 3.35 7.87 20.17
CA LEU A 174 1.99 7.89 19.63
C LEU A 174 0.99 8.23 20.74
N THR A 175 0.17 9.24 20.49
CA THR A 175 -0.96 9.61 21.33
C THR A 175 -2.26 9.23 20.63
N VAL A 176 -3.06 8.36 21.24
CA VAL A 176 -4.38 7.99 20.74
C VAL A 176 -5.29 9.22 20.72
N GLY A 177 -6.03 9.40 19.61
CA GLY A 177 -6.92 10.54 19.42
C GLY A 177 -6.25 11.80 18.84
N LYS A 178 -4.91 11.81 18.69
CA LYS A 178 -4.22 12.92 18.02
C LYS A 178 -4.49 12.89 16.52
N ASP A 179 -4.65 14.09 15.94
CA ASP A 179 -4.86 14.31 14.52
C ASP A 179 -3.59 14.15 13.69
N TYR A 180 -3.71 13.38 12.62
CA TYR A 180 -2.68 13.23 11.59
C TYR A 180 -3.25 13.50 10.20
N LEU A 181 -2.38 13.82 9.24
CA LEU A 181 -2.69 13.60 7.84
C LEU A 181 -2.33 12.16 7.49
N VAL A 182 -3.32 11.41 7.04
CA VAL A 182 -3.17 10.03 6.58
C VAL A 182 -3.07 10.05 5.07
N LYS A 183 -1.98 9.53 4.52
CA LYS A 183 -1.79 9.41 3.08
C LYS A 183 -1.87 7.95 2.68
N ILE A 184 -2.82 7.62 1.81
CA ILE A 184 -3.01 6.30 1.19
C ILE A 184 -3.04 6.51 -0.32
N GLY A 185 -2.19 5.82 -1.07
CA GLY A 185 -2.04 6.04 -2.50
C GLY A 185 -1.79 7.52 -2.82
N THR A 186 -2.66 8.11 -3.62
CA THR A 186 -2.57 9.53 -4.03
C THR A 186 -3.41 10.48 -3.18
N LYS A 187 -4.24 9.96 -2.27
CA LYS A 187 -5.11 10.72 -1.37
C LYS A 187 -4.39 11.07 -0.06
N THR A 188 -4.58 12.28 0.42
CA THR A 188 -4.18 12.71 1.77
C THR A 188 -5.39 13.31 2.45
N ILE A 189 -5.74 12.81 3.62
CA ILE A 189 -6.91 13.23 4.39
C ILE A 189 -6.58 13.30 5.88
N ALA A 190 -7.38 14.01 6.65
CA ALA A 190 -7.26 13.99 8.10
C ALA A 190 -7.79 12.67 8.68
N GLY A 191 -7.16 12.20 9.73
CA GLY A 191 -7.55 11.00 10.46
C GLY A 191 -6.90 10.94 11.82
N ILE A 192 -7.38 10.03 12.64
CA ILE A 192 -6.85 9.78 13.98
C ILE A 192 -6.48 8.32 14.14
N VAL A 193 -5.53 8.01 15.01
CA VAL A 193 -5.36 6.68 15.57
C VAL A 193 -6.36 6.56 16.72
N ALA A 194 -7.45 5.81 16.48
CA ALA A 194 -8.56 5.68 17.44
C ALA A 194 -8.22 4.74 18.60
N GLY A 195 -7.30 3.79 18.38
CA GLY A 195 -6.84 2.86 19.41
C GLY A 195 -5.60 2.10 18.96
N ILE A 196 -4.93 1.50 19.96
CA ILE A 196 -3.84 0.54 19.77
C ILE A 196 -4.41 -0.80 20.22
N ASP A 197 -4.48 -1.78 19.30
CA ASP A 197 -4.95 -3.12 19.64
C ASP A 197 -3.87 -3.87 20.43
N TYR A 198 -2.63 -3.84 19.94
CA TYR A 198 -1.45 -4.38 20.61
C TYR A 198 -0.17 -3.85 19.98
N THR A 199 0.94 -3.99 20.70
CA THR A 199 2.29 -3.79 20.14
C THR A 199 2.94 -5.15 19.92
N ILE A 200 3.94 -5.19 19.03
CA ILE A 200 4.68 -6.40 18.69
C ILE A 200 6.10 -6.27 19.24
N ASP A 201 6.52 -7.24 20.10
CA ASP A 201 7.92 -7.37 20.45
C ASP A 201 8.70 -7.91 19.24
N VAL A 202 9.58 -7.10 18.68
CA VAL A 202 10.34 -7.45 17.47
C VAL A 202 11.33 -8.60 17.66
N ASN A 203 11.65 -8.98 18.92
CA ASN A 203 12.56 -10.07 19.19
C ASN A 203 11.86 -11.41 19.37
N THR A 204 10.64 -11.38 19.89
CA THR A 204 9.87 -12.60 20.23
C THR A 204 8.64 -12.81 19.35
N GLY A 205 8.17 -11.76 18.66
CA GLY A 205 6.90 -11.76 17.92
C GLY A 205 5.67 -11.70 18.84
N GLU A 206 5.85 -11.60 20.16
CA GLU A 206 4.74 -11.60 21.11
C GLU A 206 3.91 -10.30 21.02
N HIS A 207 2.60 -10.45 21.19
CA HIS A 207 1.65 -9.35 21.26
C HIS A 207 1.57 -8.82 22.69
N ILE A 208 1.83 -7.54 22.87
CA ILE A 208 1.85 -6.87 24.18
C ILE A 208 0.80 -5.78 24.19
N ASN A 209 -0.06 -5.77 25.22
CA ASN A 209 -0.99 -4.67 25.43
C ASN A 209 -0.23 -3.40 25.79
N ALA A 210 -0.45 -2.32 25.06
CA ALA A 210 0.16 -1.02 25.32
C ALA A 210 -0.80 0.11 25.00
N GLU A 211 -0.71 1.21 25.73
CA GLU A 211 -1.51 2.42 25.51
C GLU A 211 -0.78 3.45 24.64
N THR A 212 0.49 3.22 24.37
CA THR A 212 1.35 4.11 23.56
C THR A 212 2.47 3.32 22.90
N ILE A 213 3.06 3.85 21.86
CA ILE A 213 4.24 3.32 21.19
C ILE A 213 5.32 4.41 21.10
N GLY A 214 6.54 4.03 21.44
CA GLY A 214 7.73 4.87 21.21
C GLY A 214 8.36 4.61 19.85
N LYS A 215 9.38 5.39 19.55
CA LYS A 215 10.17 5.31 18.32
C LYS A 215 10.70 3.90 18.04
N ASN A 216 10.60 3.46 16.79
CA ASN A 216 10.92 2.12 16.30
C ASN A 216 10.01 1.01 16.85
N GLY A 217 8.96 1.33 17.58
CA GLY A 217 7.95 0.36 17.98
C GLY A 217 7.03 0.00 16.82
N ILE A 218 6.54 -1.23 16.83
CA ILE A 218 5.53 -1.72 15.90
C ILE A 218 4.24 -1.99 16.68
N ALA A 219 3.12 -1.50 16.16
CA ALA A 219 1.81 -1.75 16.74
C ALA A 219 0.73 -1.90 15.69
N VAL A 220 -0.26 -2.71 16.03
CA VAL A 220 -1.51 -2.79 15.28
C VAL A 220 -2.48 -1.77 15.85
N CYS A 221 -2.97 -0.88 14.98
CA CYS A 221 -3.74 0.27 15.37
C CYS A 221 -5.02 0.39 14.53
N GLU A 222 -6.08 0.86 15.18
CA GLU A 222 -7.29 1.28 14.48
C GLU A 222 -7.16 2.72 14.02
N ILE A 223 -7.42 2.97 12.73
CA ILE A 223 -7.36 4.30 12.12
C ILE A 223 -8.76 4.70 11.66
N LEU A 224 -9.19 5.88 12.06
CA LEU A 224 -10.45 6.50 11.65
C LEU A 224 -10.16 7.71 10.77
N LEU A 225 -10.75 7.74 9.58
CA LEU A 225 -10.57 8.78 8.58
C LEU A 225 -11.77 9.72 8.55
N THR A 226 -11.55 11.01 8.31
CA THR A 226 -12.64 12.01 8.24
C THR A 226 -13.55 11.81 7.03
N GLU A 227 -13.04 11.24 5.94
CA GLU A 227 -13.80 10.87 4.75
C GLU A 227 -13.34 9.49 4.24
N ALA A 228 -14.18 8.86 3.43
CA ALA A 228 -13.84 7.56 2.85
C ALA A 228 -12.73 7.71 1.80
N VAL A 229 -11.75 6.82 1.85
CA VAL A 229 -10.66 6.69 0.88
C VAL A 229 -10.67 5.30 0.28
N VAL A 230 -10.35 5.21 -1.00
CA VAL A 230 -10.18 3.90 -1.65
C VAL A 230 -8.93 3.25 -1.06
N ALA A 231 -9.11 2.13 -0.40
CA ALA A 231 -8.07 1.36 0.26
C ALA A 231 -8.30 -0.14 0.05
N ASP A 232 -7.24 -0.92 0.19
CA ASP A 232 -7.30 -2.36 0.18
C ASP A 232 -6.28 -2.96 1.15
N LEU A 233 -6.29 -4.28 1.31
CA LEU A 233 -5.25 -4.98 2.05
C LEU A 233 -3.90 -4.83 1.33
N PHE A 234 -2.84 -4.68 2.09
CA PHE A 234 -1.49 -4.53 1.51
C PHE A 234 -1.07 -5.75 0.67
N GLU A 235 -1.47 -6.94 1.07
CA GLU A 235 -1.18 -8.19 0.35
C GLU A 235 -1.86 -8.25 -1.02
N GLU A 236 -3.05 -7.63 -1.16
CA GLU A 236 -3.81 -7.63 -2.41
C GLU A 236 -3.36 -6.50 -3.35
N HIS A 237 -3.33 -5.26 -2.84
CA HIS A 237 -3.00 -4.07 -3.63
C HIS A 237 -2.09 -3.11 -2.85
N ARG A 238 -0.77 -3.28 -2.97
CA ARG A 238 0.24 -2.53 -2.19
C ARG A 238 0.02 -1.03 -2.17
N THR A 239 -0.16 -0.39 -3.33
CA THR A 239 -0.33 1.08 -3.44
C THR A 239 -1.55 1.61 -2.68
N LEU A 240 -2.59 0.79 -2.51
CA LEU A 240 -3.81 1.15 -1.77
C LEU A 240 -3.83 0.55 -0.36
N GLY A 241 -2.88 -0.33 -0.04
CA GLY A 241 -2.73 -0.98 1.26
C GLY A 241 -1.57 -0.42 2.09
N GLU A 242 -0.80 0.54 1.56
CA GLU A 242 0.26 1.22 2.31
C GLU A 242 -0.19 2.62 2.74
N LEU A 243 0.29 3.05 3.91
CA LEU A 243 -0.04 4.38 4.42
C LEU A 243 1.12 5.03 5.17
N ILE A 244 1.07 6.36 5.26
CA ILE A 244 1.89 7.13 6.18
C ILE A 244 1.03 8.05 7.03
N LEU A 245 1.45 8.24 8.28
CA LEU A 245 0.91 9.27 9.18
C LEU A 245 1.87 10.46 9.20
N ILE A 246 1.34 11.64 8.93
CA ILE A 246 2.09 12.89 8.89
C ILE A 246 1.56 13.78 10.00
N ASP A 247 2.44 14.25 10.87
CA ASP A 247 2.08 15.22 11.91
C ASP A 247 1.63 16.54 11.27
N ARG A 248 0.47 17.04 11.67
CA ARG A 248 -0.14 18.25 11.06
C ARG A 248 0.56 19.54 11.43
N VAL A 249 1.34 19.55 12.49
CA VAL A 249 2.04 20.75 12.97
C VAL A 249 3.44 20.84 12.36
N THR A 250 4.18 19.75 12.45
CA THR A 250 5.58 19.69 11.98
C THR A 250 5.70 19.33 10.50
N ASN A 251 4.67 18.72 9.90
CA ASN A 251 4.67 18.10 8.57
C ASN A 251 5.71 16.97 8.42
N MET A 252 6.18 16.42 9.53
CA MET A 252 7.08 15.26 9.53
C MET A 252 6.27 13.96 9.48
N THR A 253 6.86 12.94 8.86
CA THR A 253 6.27 11.59 8.88
C THR A 253 6.46 10.98 10.25
N SER A 254 5.36 10.71 10.96
CA SER A 254 5.37 10.11 12.29
C SER A 254 5.32 8.59 12.26
N ALA A 255 4.67 8.00 11.25
CA ALA A 255 4.62 6.55 11.06
C ALA A 255 4.50 6.16 9.59
N CYS A 256 4.93 4.96 9.27
CA CYS A 256 4.52 4.25 8.07
C CYS A 256 3.85 2.93 8.47
N GLY A 257 3.02 2.39 7.59
CA GLY A 257 2.32 1.14 7.90
C GLY A 257 1.61 0.53 6.71
N VAL A 258 1.03 -0.62 6.98
CA VAL A 258 0.28 -1.43 6.02
C VAL A 258 -1.12 -1.71 6.56
N VAL A 259 -2.09 -1.77 5.66
CA VAL A 259 -3.48 -2.06 5.99
C VAL A 259 -3.66 -3.57 6.12
N ASP A 260 -4.08 -3.99 7.30
CA ASP A 260 -4.31 -5.41 7.63
C ASP A 260 -5.80 -5.78 7.55
N GLU A 261 -6.70 -4.81 7.83
CA GLU A 261 -8.13 -5.05 7.83
C GLU A 261 -8.92 -3.79 7.43
N LEU A 262 -9.98 -3.98 6.68
CA LEU A 262 -10.90 -2.94 6.23
C LEU A 262 -12.24 -3.12 6.95
N LYS A 263 -12.66 -2.13 7.76
CA LYS A 263 -13.79 -2.32 8.69
C LYS A 263 -15.09 -1.66 8.25
N GLU A 264 -15.05 -0.45 7.71
CA GLU A 264 -16.26 0.31 7.41
C GLU A 264 -16.21 0.87 5.99
N LYS A 265 -17.07 0.32 5.11
CA LYS A 265 -17.24 0.85 3.77
C LYS A 265 -17.87 2.24 3.84
N GLY A 266 -17.24 3.21 3.21
CA GLY A 266 -17.85 4.52 3.00
C GLY A 266 -18.97 4.39 2.00
N GLY A 267 -20.20 4.66 2.42
CA GLY A 267 -21.34 4.76 1.52
C GLY A 267 -21.32 6.03 0.67
N SER A 268 -22.18 6.09 -0.34
CA SER A 268 -22.42 7.27 -1.15
C SER A 268 -22.87 8.48 -0.29
N PHE A 269 -22.87 9.66 -0.85
CA PHE A 269 -23.21 10.95 -0.20
C PHE A 269 -24.45 10.94 0.72
N SER A 270 -25.33 9.94 0.62
CA SER A 270 -26.54 9.79 1.46
C SER A 270 -26.24 9.35 2.90
N ASP A 271 -25.06 8.78 3.19
CA ASP A 271 -24.76 8.24 4.52
C ASP A 271 -24.18 9.27 5.50
N ARG A 272 -24.00 10.52 5.06
CA ARG A 272 -23.57 11.62 5.94
C ARG A 272 -24.53 11.91 7.09
N ALA A 273 -25.79 11.49 6.97
CA ALA A 273 -26.84 11.78 7.95
C ALA A 273 -27.01 10.70 9.05
N SER A 274 -26.35 9.55 8.94
CA SER A 274 -26.58 8.42 9.86
C SER A 274 -25.38 8.05 10.74
N PHE A 275 -24.29 8.83 10.69
CA PHE A 275 -23.18 8.62 11.61
C PHE A 275 -23.57 9.09 13.02
N LYS A 276 -24.26 8.24 13.75
CA LYS A 276 -24.42 8.38 15.19
C LYS A 276 -23.13 7.96 15.87
N PHE A 277 -22.50 8.89 16.54
CA PHE A 277 -21.34 8.69 17.43
C PHE A 277 -21.72 7.88 18.70
N GLU A 278 -22.44 6.77 18.55
CA GLU A 278 -22.96 6.00 19.69
C GLU A 278 -21.84 5.40 20.60
N ASN A 279 -20.61 5.29 20.08
CA ASN A 279 -19.48 4.75 20.86
C ASN A 279 -18.48 5.81 21.36
N LEU A 280 -18.66 7.08 21.03
CA LEU A 280 -17.79 8.18 21.48
C LEU A 280 -18.37 8.96 22.67
N GLU A 281 -19.65 8.81 23.00
CA GLU A 281 -20.25 9.39 24.22
C GLU A 281 -19.64 8.84 25.52
N ALA A 282 -18.91 7.70 25.45
CA ALA A 282 -18.20 7.16 26.62
C ALA A 282 -16.83 7.82 26.91
N ARG A 283 -16.32 8.68 26.00
CA ARG A 283 -15.05 9.37 26.14
C ARG A 283 -15.23 10.89 25.96
N GLY A 284 -16.12 11.47 26.77
CA GLY A 284 -16.53 12.85 26.76
C GLY A 284 -15.53 13.87 26.18
N ASP A 285 -16.07 14.83 25.49
CA ASP A 285 -15.53 16.18 25.23
C ASP A 285 -14.49 16.41 24.13
N ILE A 286 -14.13 15.44 23.30
CA ILE A 286 -13.07 15.66 22.29
C ILE A 286 -13.62 16.18 20.93
N PHE A 287 -14.94 16.14 20.67
CA PHE A 287 -15.50 16.41 19.33
C PHE A 287 -16.33 17.69 19.17
N GLU A 288 -16.52 18.51 20.22
CA GLU A 288 -17.24 19.80 20.07
C GLU A 288 -16.45 20.88 19.31
N GLU A 289 -15.12 20.72 19.13
CA GLU A 289 -14.27 21.72 18.44
C GLU A 289 -14.18 21.55 16.92
N PHE A 290 -14.81 20.55 16.31
CA PHE A 290 -14.67 20.26 14.87
C PHE A 290 -15.76 20.87 13.96
N TYR A 291 -16.66 21.67 14.50
CA TYR A 291 -17.74 22.34 13.74
C TYR A 291 -17.64 23.88 13.86
N TYR A 292 -16.56 24.46 13.32
CA TYR A 292 -16.56 25.86 12.90
C TYR A 292 -15.61 26.05 11.71
#